data_7f964da5cb8d932947b6debb220545de
#
_entry.id   7f964da5cb8d932947b6debb220545de
#
_cell.length_a   1.000
_cell.length_b   1.000
_cell.length_c   1.000
_cell.angle_alpha   90.00
_cell.angle_beta   90.00
_cell.angle_gamma   90.00
#
_symmetry.space_group_name_H-M   'P 1'
#
loop_
_entity.id
_entity.type
_entity.pdbx_description
1 polymer ?
#
loop_
_entity_poly.entity_id
_entity_poly.type
_entity_poly.pdbx_seq_one_letter_code
_entity_poly.pdbx_strand_id
1 'polypeptide(L)'
;MINAGICDGDIAVIDRSLQPMDGNVIVAFVNGEFTIKYLDLKHKEEGYIELKPANPNYSPIRIDVEDNFRVWGVVVWTIKQWRH
;
A
#
# COMPACT_ATOMS: atom_id res chain seq x y z
N MET A 1 -0.07 -2.85 9.25
CA MET A 1 -0.49 -1.45 9.13
C MET A 1 -1.57 -1.16 10.17
N ILE A 2 -1.13 -0.62 11.28
CA ILE A 2 -2.03 -0.43 12.42
C ILE A 2 -3.06 0.66 12.17
N ASN A 3 -2.62 1.79 11.65
CA ASN A 3 -3.52 2.95 11.47
C ASN A 3 -4.50 2.78 10.32
N ALA A 4 -4.25 1.84 9.43
CA ALA A 4 -5.20 1.49 8.36
C ALA A 4 -6.20 0.43 8.81
N GLY A 5 -6.13 -0.02 10.06
CA GLY A 5 -7.00 -1.05 10.57
C GLY A 5 -6.57 -2.46 10.18
N ILE A 6 -5.40 -2.62 9.59
CA ILE A 6 -4.88 -3.93 9.18
C ILE A 6 -3.84 -4.35 10.20
N CYS A 7 -4.12 -5.42 10.91
CA CYS A 7 -3.24 -5.97 11.93
C CYS A 7 -2.81 -7.39 11.54
N ASP A 8 -1.81 -7.90 12.23
CA ASP A 8 -1.42 -9.30 12.05
C ASP A 8 -2.62 -10.21 12.27
N GLY A 9 -2.82 -11.13 11.35
CA GLY A 9 -3.93 -12.07 11.40
C GLY A 9 -5.20 -11.57 10.73
N ASP A 10 -5.27 -10.29 10.36
CA ASP A 10 -6.41 -9.80 9.60
C ASP A 10 -6.36 -10.33 8.16
N ILE A 11 -7.53 -10.47 7.57
CA ILE A 11 -7.65 -10.89 6.18
C ILE A 11 -7.91 -9.67 5.33
N ALA A 12 -7.08 -9.45 4.33
CA ALA A 12 -7.28 -8.36 3.37
C ALA A 12 -7.91 -8.93 2.10
N VAL A 13 -8.99 -8.30 1.67
CA VAL A 13 -9.62 -8.62 0.38
C VAL A 13 -9.10 -7.62 -0.64
N ILE A 14 -8.56 -8.13 -1.73
CA ILE A 14 -7.84 -7.35 -2.72
C ILE A 14 -8.54 -7.46 -4.06
N ASP A 15 -8.80 -6.32 -4.67
CA ASP A 15 -9.34 -6.26 -6.03
C ASP A 15 -8.21 -5.89 -6.99
N ARG A 16 -7.88 -6.81 -7.87
CA ARG A 16 -6.81 -6.62 -8.83
C ARG A 16 -7.26 -5.91 -10.10
N SER A 17 -8.56 -5.72 -10.26
CA SER A 17 -9.11 -5.05 -11.45
C SER A 17 -9.20 -3.54 -11.29
N LEU A 18 -9.09 -3.03 -10.07
CA LEU A 18 -9.24 -1.61 -9.81
C LEU A 18 -7.99 -0.83 -10.20
N GLN A 19 -8.22 0.35 -10.78
CA GLN A 19 -7.15 1.31 -11.03
C GLN A 19 -6.74 1.94 -9.70
N PRO A 20 -5.48 1.82 -9.28
CA PRO A 20 -5.04 2.44 -8.04
C PRO A 20 -5.15 3.97 -8.11
N MET A 21 -5.67 4.56 -7.05
CA MET A 21 -5.85 6.00 -6.94
C MET A 21 -5.15 6.54 -5.71
N ASP A 22 -4.92 7.85 -5.71
CA ASP A 22 -4.31 8.52 -4.58
C ASP A 22 -5.08 8.23 -3.29
N GLY A 23 -4.37 7.86 -2.25
CA GLY A 23 -4.96 7.52 -0.96
C GLY A 23 -5.40 6.07 -0.80
N ASN A 24 -5.38 5.28 -1.86
CA ASN A 24 -5.73 3.86 -1.76
C ASN A 24 -4.68 3.10 -0.94
N VAL A 25 -5.16 2.08 -0.22
CA VAL A 25 -4.26 1.09 0.37
C VAL A 25 -4.02 0.04 -0.70
N ILE A 26 -2.78 -0.20 -1.01
CA ILE A 26 -2.41 -1.14 -2.07
C ILE A 26 -1.48 -2.22 -1.56
N VAL A 27 -1.50 -3.35 -2.25
CA VAL A 27 -0.45 -4.36 -2.14
C VAL A 27 0.49 -4.08 -3.30
N ALA A 28 1.73 -3.79 -3.00
CA ALA A 28 2.73 -3.46 -4.01
C ALA A 28 3.91 -4.40 -3.92
N PHE A 29 4.55 -4.59 -5.07
CA PHE A 29 5.80 -5.33 -5.15
C PHE A 29 6.89 -4.29 -5.43
N VAL A 30 7.80 -4.15 -4.50
CA VAL A 30 8.85 -3.14 -4.56
C VAL A 30 10.19 -3.81 -4.40
N ASN A 31 11.02 -3.74 -5.44
CA ASN A 31 12.39 -4.24 -5.42
C ASN A 31 12.51 -5.65 -4.82
N GLY A 32 11.59 -6.54 -5.18
CA GLY A 32 11.64 -7.93 -4.79
C GLY A 32 10.79 -8.31 -3.58
N GLU A 33 10.10 -7.35 -2.98
CA GLU A 33 9.31 -7.62 -1.76
C GLU A 33 7.89 -7.08 -1.88
N PHE A 34 6.93 -7.83 -1.34
CA PHE A 34 5.56 -7.35 -1.21
C PHE A 34 5.43 -6.45 0.01
N THR A 35 4.64 -5.41 -0.13
CA THR A 35 4.33 -4.51 0.97
C THR A 35 2.90 -3.99 0.84
N ILE A 36 2.28 -3.64 1.96
CA ILE A 36 0.97 -3.01 1.99
C ILE A 36 1.15 -1.59 2.48
N LYS A 37 0.80 -0.62 1.66
CA LYS A 37 1.02 0.80 1.95
C LYS A 37 -0.09 1.65 1.36
N TYR A 38 -0.18 2.90 1.82
CA TYR A 38 -0.99 3.91 1.15
C TYR A 38 -0.24 4.42 -0.07
N LEU A 39 -0.96 4.57 -1.17
CA LEU A 39 -0.41 5.15 -2.39
C LEU A 39 -0.57 6.66 -2.34
N ASP A 40 0.52 7.38 -2.52
CA ASP A 40 0.52 8.84 -2.60
C ASP A 40 0.98 9.25 -3.99
N LEU A 41 0.07 9.82 -4.77
CA LEU A 41 0.33 10.28 -6.13
C LEU A 41 0.54 11.78 -6.22
N LYS A 42 0.71 12.45 -5.08
CA LYS A 42 0.84 13.90 -5.02
C LYS A 42 2.00 14.44 -5.86
N HIS A 43 3.07 13.67 -5.96
CA HIS A 43 4.27 14.07 -6.69
C HIS A 43 4.42 13.40 -8.05
N LYS A 44 3.34 12.82 -8.56
CA LYS A 44 3.40 12.10 -9.83
C LYS A 44 3.88 12.97 -10.98
N GLU A 45 3.44 14.21 -11.01
CA GLU A 45 3.86 15.16 -12.04
C GLU A 45 5.33 15.56 -11.91
N GLU A 46 5.90 15.37 -10.75
CA GLU A 46 7.31 15.63 -10.49
C GLU A 46 8.20 14.45 -10.82
N GLY A 47 7.60 13.34 -11.25
CA GLY A 47 8.33 12.17 -11.72
C GLY A 47 8.50 11.06 -10.69
N TYR A 48 7.83 11.13 -9.56
CA TYR A 48 7.89 10.05 -8.58
C TYR A 48 6.58 9.91 -7.80
N ILE A 49 6.44 8.78 -7.16
CA ILE A 49 5.32 8.52 -6.25
C ILE A 49 5.88 8.12 -4.89
N GLU A 50 5.03 8.11 -3.89
CA GLU A 50 5.41 7.67 -2.56
C GLU A 50 4.48 6.59 -2.05
N LEU A 51 5.04 5.65 -1.29
CA LEU A 51 4.28 4.66 -0.55
C LEU A 51 4.39 5.02 0.93
N LYS A 52 3.26 5.35 1.53
CA LYS A 52 3.26 5.82 2.92
C LYS A 52 2.84 4.70 3.86
N PRO A 53 3.61 4.47 4.92
CA PRO A 53 3.18 3.52 5.94
C PRO A 53 2.02 4.10 6.74
N ALA A 54 1.16 3.22 7.27
CA ALA A 54 0.10 3.66 8.15
C ALA A 54 0.65 4.11 9.50
N ASN A 55 1.78 3.53 9.92
CA ASN A 55 2.41 3.90 11.17
C ASN A 55 3.30 5.14 10.95
N PRO A 56 3.02 6.27 11.64
CA PRO A 56 3.78 7.51 11.45
C PRO A 56 5.23 7.43 11.90
N ASN A 57 5.61 6.36 12.62
CA ASN A 57 7.00 6.16 13.03
C ASN A 57 7.90 5.68 11.90
N TYR A 58 7.33 5.30 10.76
CA TYR A 58 8.09 4.86 9.61
C TYR A 58 8.05 5.92 8.51
N SER A 59 9.13 6.01 7.76
CA SER A 59 9.24 7.00 6.68
C SER A 59 8.55 6.52 5.41
N PRO A 60 8.02 7.44 4.60
CA PRO A 60 7.53 7.10 3.27
C PRO A 60 8.64 6.52 2.39
N ILE A 61 8.25 5.65 1.48
CA ILE A 61 9.15 5.08 0.49
C ILE A 61 8.93 5.83 -0.82
N ARG A 62 9.98 6.46 -1.33
CA ARG A 62 9.93 7.12 -2.63
C ARG A 62 10.17 6.09 -3.73
N ILE A 63 9.32 6.11 -4.76
CA ILE A 63 9.43 5.22 -5.91
C ILE A 63 9.73 6.07 -7.15
N ASP A 64 10.89 5.88 -7.71
CA ASP A 64 11.31 6.54 -8.94
C ASP A 64 11.12 5.61 -10.13
N VAL A 65 11.28 6.14 -11.34
CA VAL A 65 11.11 5.35 -12.56
C VAL A 65 12.11 4.18 -12.66
N GLU A 66 13.22 4.27 -11.95
CA GLU A 66 14.24 3.23 -11.96
C GLU A 66 13.91 2.08 -11.01
N ASP A 67 12.97 2.28 -10.09
CA ASP A 67 12.62 1.24 -9.13
C ASP A 67 11.78 0.16 -9.79
N ASN A 68 11.98 -1.06 -9.34
CA ASN A 68 11.18 -2.18 -9.76
C ASN A 68 9.90 -2.18 -8.91
N PHE A 69 8.88 -1.51 -9.42
CA PHE A 69 7.63 -1.28 -8.69
C PHE A 69 6.45 -1.77 -9.49
N ARG A 70 5.53 -2.44 -8.82
CA ARG A 70 4.30 -2.94 -9.44
C ARG A 70 3.19 -2.96 -8.41
N VAL A 71 2.02 -2.44 -8.76
CA VAL A 71 0.84 -2.59 -7.91
C VAL A 71 0.22 -3.96 -8.20
N TRP A 72 0.11 -4.76 -7.16
CA TRP A 72 -0.51 -6.09 -7.27
C TRP A 72 -2.03 -6.00 -7.18
N GLY A 73 -2.54 -5.12 -6.31
CA GLY A 73 -3.97 -4.91 -6.18
C GLY A 73 -4.30 -3.83 -5.15
N VAL A 74 -5.57 -3.45 -5.11
CA VAL A 74 -6.08 -2.45 -4.18
C VAL A 74 -6.81 -3.18 -3.05
N VAL A 75 -6.51 -2.81 -1.81
CA VAL A 75 -7.21 -3.38 -0.65
C VAL A 75 -8.58 -2.72 -0.54
N VAL A 76 -9.64 -3.50 -0.66
CA VAL A 76 -11.01 -2.99 -0.64
C VAL A 76 -11.73 -3.29 0.67
N TRP A 77 -11.31 -4.34 1.37
CA TRP A 77 -11.87 -4.76 2.64
C TRP A 77 -10.81 -5.33 3.54
N THR A 78 -11.04 -5.21 4.86
CA THR A 78 -10.28 -5.98 5.83
C THR A 78 -11.27 -6.71 6.73
N ILE A 79 -10.96 -7.96 7.04
CA ILE A 79 -11.76 -8.79 7.93
C ILE A 79 -10.93 -9.02 9.18
N LYS A 80 -11.41 -8.50 10.28
CA LYS A 80 -10.71 -8.66 11.54
C LYS A 80 -11.01 -10.01 12.15
N GLN A 81 -9.98 -10.63 12.70
CA GLN A 81 -10.13 -11.89 13.38
C GLN A 81 -10.27 -11.65 14.88
N TRP A 82 -11.42 -12.04 15.41
CA TRP A 82 -11.69 -11.95 16.84
C TRP A 82 -11.23 -13.23 17.52
N ARG A 83 -9.95 -13.26 17.86
CA ARG A 83 -9.33 -14.42 18.50
C ARG A 83 -9.30 -14.24 19.99
N HIS A 84 -9.51 -15.34 20.68
CA HIS A 84 -9.55 -15.34 22.13
C HIS A 84 -8.79 -16.51 22.72
#